data_a7e87eaa16e2e604ce9178bdb6e9455b
#
_entry.id   a7e87eaa16e2e604ce9178bdb6e9455b
#
_cell.length_a   1.000
_cell.length_b   1.000
_cell.length_c   1.000
_cell.angle_alpha   90.00
_cell.angle_beta   90.00
_cell.angle_gamma   90.00
#
_symmetry.space_group_name_H-M   'P 1'
#
loop_
_entity.id
_entity.type
_entity.pdbx_description
1 polymer ?
#
loop_
_entity_poly.entity_id
_entity_poly.type
_entity_poly.pdbx_seq_one_letter_code
_entity_poly.pdbx_strand_id
1 'polypeptide(L)'
;MEKKPESIFINRELSWLDFDSRVLALAKEKTVPLGERIKFAAIFGSNMDEFFMVRVGSLYDQTLLKNNKTDNVTHMTAAEQIAAITPRVAELQAKCDKYFQHLVSALAQEGYKKVDFAKLAKPQEHFWKTYFQRELLCLLYTSDAADEL
;
A
#
# COMPACT_ATOMS: atom_id res chain seq x y z
N MET A 1 13.55 -39.80 13.65
CA MET A 1 13.06 -38.65 12.86
C MET A 1 14.17 -37.62 12.91
N GLU A 2 14.95 -37.52 11.84
CA GLU A 2 15.97 -36.48 11.71
C GLU A 2 15.26 -35.14 11.58
N LYS A 3 15.57 -34.16 12.46
CA LYS A 3 15.15 -32.78 12.31
C LYS A 3 15.80 -32.26 11.02
N LYS A 4 14.98 -31.99 10.00
CA LYS A 4 15.42 -31.22 8.81
C LYS A 4 16.11 -29.97 9.33
N PRO A 5 17.31 -29.59 8.85
CA PRO A 5 17.97 -28.39 9.29
C PRO A 5 17.03 -27.21 8.99
N GLU A 6 16.79 -26.34 9.98
CA GLU A 6 16.04 -25.12 9.80
C GLU A 6 16.67 -24.35 8.63
N SER A 7 15.89 -24.08 7.59
CA SER A 7 16.37 -23.32 6.46
C SER A 7 16.81 -21.93 6.94
N ILE A 8 18.06 -21.56 6.66
CA ILE A 8 18.59 -20.22 6.91
C ILE A 8 17.94 -19.16 6.00
N PHE A 9 17.18 -19.61 5.00
CA PHE A 9 16.48 -18.75 4.06
C PHE A 9 15.00 -18.68 4.41
N ILE A 10 14.43 -17.50 4.28
CA ILE A 10 13.01 -17.24 4.42
C ILE A 10 12.32 -17.17 3.04
N ASN A 11 11.01 -17.32 3.02
CA ASN A 11 10.23 -17.18 1.80
C ASN A 11 10.47 -15.80 1.17
N ARG A 12 10.61 -15.75 -0.16
CA ARG A 12 10.92 -14.53 -0.91
C ARG A 12 9.90 -13.43 -0.70
N GLU A 13 8.61 -13.77 -0.65
CA GLU A 13 7.54 -12.79 -0.51
C GLU A 13 7.47 -12.23 0.91
N LEU A 14 7.71 -13.06 1.92
CA LEU A 14 7.82 -12.61 3.32
C LEU A 14 9.06 -11.73 3.53
N SER A 15 10.18 -12.08 2.90
CA SER A 15 11.39 -11.26 2.90
C SER A 15 11.15 -9.89 2.27
N TRP A 16 10.35 -9.83 1.20
CA TRP A 16 9.98 -8.59 0.56
C TRP A 16 9.11 -7.71 1.48
N LEU A 17 8.15 -8.30 2.19
CA LEU A 17 7.37 -7.58 3.20
C LEU A 17 8.24 -7.05 4.35
N ASP A 18 9.28 -7.78 4.75
CA ASP A 18 10.22 -7.30 5.75
C ASP A 18 11.08 -6.14 5.23
N PHE A 19 11.43 -6.13 3.94
CA PHE A 19 12.06 -4.98 3.30
C PHE A 19 11.11 -3.76 3.36
N ASP A 20 9.87 -3.91 2.93
CA ASP A 20 8.91 -2.82 2.88
C ASP A 20 8.52 -2.31 4.28
N SER A 21 8.54 -3.20 5.29
CA SER A 21 8.46 -2.81 6.71
C SER A 21 9.56 -1.82 7.11
N ARG A 22 10.78 -1.97 6.58
CA ARG A 22 11.89 -1.02 6.83
C ARG A 22 11.66 0.31 6.12
N VAL A 23 11.09 0.29 4.91
CA VAL A 23 10.66 1.51 4.20
C VAL A 23 9.63 2.26 5.03
N LEU A 24 8.59 1.56 5.52
CA LEU A 24 7.57 2.14 6.39
C LEU A 24 8.14 2.70 7.70
N ALA A 25 9.18 2.07 8.26
CA ALA A 25 9.80 2.54 9.50
C ALA A 25 10.37 3.96 9.38
N LEU A 26 10.81 4.39 8.19
CA LEU A 26 11.29 5.74 7.93
C LEU A 26 10.18 6.80 8.08
N ALA A 27 8.93 6.42 7.90
CA ALA A 27 7.79 7.31 8.14
C ALA A 27 7.63 7.68 9.64
N LYS A 28 8.15 6.83 10.54
CA LYS A 28 8.15 7.08 12.00
C LYS A 28 9.42 7.80 12.47
N GLU A 29 10.51 7.71 11.73
CA GLU A 29 11.84 8.17 12.16
C GLU A 29 11.87 9.70 12.27
N LYS A 30 12.10 10.23 13.49
CA LYS A 30 12.04 11.67 13.78
C LYS A 30 13.22 12.46 13.22
N THR A 31 14.33 11.81 12.91
CA THR A 31 15.50 12.41 12.27
C THR A 31 15.26 12.69 10.79
N VAL A 32 14.26 12.06 10.19
CA VAL A 32 13.82 12.27 8.81
C VAL A 32 12.87 13.48 8.77
N PRO A 33 13.05 14.45 7.84
CA PRO A 33 12.17 15.59 7.68
C PRO A 33 10.71 15.19 7.45
N LEU A 34 9.75 15.96 8.00
CA LEU A 34 8.32 15.60 7.97
C LEU A 34 7.79 15.29 6.56
N GLY A 35 8.15 16.10 5.55
CA GLY A 35 7.74 15.86 4.16
C GLY A 35 8.26 14.54 3.59
N GLU A 36 9.50 14.18 3.92
CA GLU A 36 10.08 12.89 3.50
C GLU A 36 9.43 11.71 4.21
N ARG A 37 9.07 11.85 5.48
CA ARG A 37 8.33 10.82 6.24
C ARG A 37 6.99 10.51 5.59
N ILE A 38 6.28 11.52 5.09
CA ILE A 38 5.02 11.35 4.35
C ILE A 38 5.27 10.60 3.04
N LYS A 39 6.34 10.94 2.31
CA LYS A 39 6.73 10.21 1.10
C LYS A 39 7.01 8.74 1.38
N PHE A 40 7.71 8.40 2.47
CA PHE A 40 7.94 7.00 2.83
C PHE A 40 6.65 6.24 3.14
N ALA A 41 5.66 6.87 3.78
CA ALA A 41 4.34 6.27 3.96
C ALA A 41 3.62 6.05 2.60
N ALA A 42 3.73 7.00 1.67
CA ALA A 42 3.17 6.87 0.33
C ALA A 42 3.88 5.79 -0.51
N ILE A 43 5.22 5.71 -0.42
CA ILE A 43 6.02 4.66 -1.09
C ILE A 43 5.61 3.28 -0.58
N PHE A 44 5.44 3.11 0.73
CA PHE A 44 4.92 1.86 1.30
C PHE A 44 3.57 1.47 0.68
N GLY A 45 2.62 2.41 0.57
CA GLY A 45 1.31 2.17 -0.04
C GLY A 45 1.44 1.73 -1.51
N SER A 46 2.21 2.45 -2.31
CA SER A 46 2.46 2.13 -3.71
C SER A 46 3.14 0.77 -3.90
N ASN A 47 4.10 0.45 -3.03
CA ASN A 47 4.76 -0.85 -3.01
C ASN A 47 3.78 -1.99 -2.67
N MET A 48 2.84 -1.77 -1.75
CA MET A 48 1.78 -2.75 -1.43
C MET A 48 0.87 -2.99 -2.63
N ASP A 49 0.45 -1.95 -3.32
CA ASP A 49 -0.38 -2.08 -4.52
C ASP A 49 0.32 -2.93 -5.59
N GLU A 50 1.59 -2.63 -5.89
CA GLU A 50 2.38 -3.43 -6.84
C GLU A 50 2.57 -4.87 -6.37
N PHE A 51 2.85 -5.08 -5.08
CA PHE A 51 3.00 -6.40 -4.50
C PHE A 51 1.74 -7.26 -4.69
N PHE A 52 0.56 -6.68 -4.44
CA PHE A 52 -0.69 -7.40 -4.65
C PHE A 52 -0.98 -7.66 -6.13
N MET A 53 -0.83 -6.65 -6.99
CA MET A 53 -1.09 -6.80 -8.43
C MET A 53 -0.18 -7.83 -9.09
N VAL A 54 1.10 -7.83 -8.75
CA VAL A 54 2.09 -8.67 -9.45
C VAL A 54 2.35 -9.99 -8.73
N ARG A 55 2.70 -9.93 -7.44
CA ARG A 55 3.18 -11.12 -6.72
C ARG A 55 2.05 -11.96 -6.13
N VAL A 56 1.14 -11.32 -5.39
CA VAL A 56 0.00 -12.04 -4.80
C VAL A 56 -0.95 -12.51 -5.90
N GLY A 57 -1.18 -11.69 -6.93
CA GLY A 57 -1.95 -12.08 -8.11
C GLY A 57 -1.39 -13.33 -8.77
N SER A 58 -0.06 -13.37 -9.01
CA SER A 58 0.61 -14.57 -9.57
C SER A 58 0.50 -15.79 -8.67
N LEU A 59 0.60 -15.63 -7.34
CA LEU A 59 0.38 -16.74 -6.40
C LEU A 59 -1.08 -17.22 -6.42
N TYR A 60 -2.03 -16.30 -6.51
CA TYR A 60 -3.45 -16.62 -6.61
C TYR A 60 -3.74 -17.44 -7.87
N ASP A 61 -3.23 -17.03 -9.02
CA ASP A 61 -3.37 -17.77 -10.28
C ASP A 61 -2.80 -19.20 -10.16
N GLN A 62 -1.66 -19.35 -9.45
CA GLN A 62 -1.08 -20.67 -9.19
C GLN A 62 -1.99 -21.55 -8.32
N THR A 63 -2.82 -20.99 -7.43
CA THR A 63 -3.78 -21.78 -6.65
C THR A 63 -4.90 -22.37 -7.53
N LEU A 64 -5.23 -21.70 -8.65
CA LEU A 64 -6.25 -22.16 -9.59
C LEU A 64 -5.71 -23.29 -10.51
N LEU A 65 -4.40 -23.35 -10.69
CA LEU A 65 -3.76 -24.43 -11.45
C LEU A 65 -3.70 -25.69 -10.56
N LYS A 66 -4.18 -26.81 -11.07
CA LYS A 66 -4.13 -28.12 -10.37
C LYS A 66 -2.70 -28.70 -10.33
N ASN A 67 -1.70 -27.86 -10.11
CA ASN A 67 -0.32 -28.28 -9.96
C ASN A 67 0.14 -28.02 -8.50
N ASN A 68 0.85 -28.99 -7.92
CA ASN A 68 1.43 -28.88 -6.56
C ASN A 68 2.80 -28.19 -6.59
N LYS A 69 2.97 -27.15 -7.42
CA LYS A 69 4.24 -26.41 -7.46
C LYS A 69 4.47 -25.70 -6.15
N THR A 70 5.64 -25.90 -5.59
CA THR A 70 6.07 -25.27 -4.34
C THR A 70 7.22 -24.28 -4.59
N ASP A 71 7.40 -23.34 -3.67
CA ASP A 71 8.59 -22.50 -3.63
C ASP A 71 9.86 -23.35 -3.45
N ASN A 72 10.92 -22.97 -4.15
CA ASN A 72 12.16 -23.76 -4.20
C ASN A 72 12.95 -23.75 -2.87
N VAL A 73 12.70 -22.76 -2.02
CA VAL A 73 13.49 -22.52 -0.79
C VAL A 73 12.75 -23.04 0.44
N THR A 74 11.51 -22.62 0.61
CA THR A 74 10.69 -22.96 1.79
C THR A 74 9.74 -24.13 1.53
N HIS A 75 9.61 -24.55 0.27
CA HIS A 75 8.70 -25.61 -0.18
C HIS A 75 7.22 -25.34 0.14
N MET A 76 6.86 -24.08 0.37
CA MET A 76 5.48 -23.65 0.56
C MET A 76 4.73 -23.66 -0.76
N THR A 77 3.51 -24.16 -0.76
CA THR A 77 2.55 -24.02 -1.86
C THR A 77 2.12 -22.56 -2.00
N ALA A 78 1.52 -22.18 -3.14
CA ALA A 78 1.00 -20.83 -3.33
C ALA A 78 -0.05 -20.45 -2.27
N ALA A 79 -0.93 -21.40 -1.89
CA ALA A 79 -1.94 -21.18 -0.86
C ALA A 79 -1.33 -20.91 0.52
N GLU A 80 -0.30 -21.69 0.89
CA GLU A 80 0.43 -21.50 2.16
C GLU A 80 1.17 -20.17 2.20
N GLN A 81 1.76 -19.73 1.07
CA GLN A 81 2.39 -18.42 0.95
C GLN A 81 1.36 -17.30 1.14
N ILE A 82 0.21 -17.35 0.48
CA ILE A 82 -0.87 -16.35 0.64
C ILE A 82 -1.37 -16.33 2.09
N ALA A 83 -1.55 -17.50 2.70
CA ALA A 83 -1.97 -17.59 4.10
C ALA A 83 -0.96 -16.97 5.08
N ALA A 84 0.34 -17.02 4.78
CA ALA A 84 1.39 -16.38 5.58
C ALA A 84 1.52 -14.87 5.30
N ILE A 85 1.31 -14.44 4.05
CA ILE A 85 1.35 -13.05 3.62
C ILE A 85 0.23 -12.23 4.27
N THR A 86 -0.99 -12.74 4.26
CA THR A 86 -2.20 -12.01 4.66
C THR A 86 -2.11 -11.38 6.07
N PRO A 87 -1.76 -12.12 7.13
CA PRO A 87 -1.65 -11.54 8.47
C PRO A 87 -0.49 -10.55 8.57
N ARG A 88 0.60 -10.77 7.85
CA ARG A 88 1.75 -9.86 7.84
C ARG A 88 1.41 -8.52 7.20
N VAL A 89 0.69 -8.55 6.09
CA VAL A 89 0.19 -7.32 5.43
C VAL A 89 -0.78 -6.58 6.34
N ALA A 90 -1.72 -7.27 6.98
CA ALA A 90 -2.67 -6.62 7.91
C ALA A 90 -1.94 -5.91 9.07
N GLU A 91 -0.88 -6.52 9.62
CA GLU A 91 -0.03 -5.90 10.64
C GLU A 91 0.66 -4.62 10.12
N LEU A 92 1.24 -4.68 8.92
CA LEU A 92 1.94 -3.55 8.31
C LEU A 92 0.98 -2.41 7.95
N GLN A 93 -0.21 -2.73 7.42
CA GLN A 93 -1.24 -1.75 7.11
C GLN A 93 -1.69 -1.01 8.38
N ALA A 94 -1.96 -1.73 9.46
CA ALA A 94 -2.33 -1.10 10.73
C ALA A 94 -1.23 -0.17 11.28
N LYS A 95 0.04 -0.52 11.08
CA LYS A 95 1.17 0.37 11.42
C LYS A 95 1.21 1.61 10.52
N CYS A 96 1.00 1.43 9.21
CA CYS A 96 0.95 2.53 8.25
C CYS A 96 -0.15 3.53 8.61
N ASP A 97 -1.37 3.06 8.88
CA ASP A 97 -2.51 3.89 9.25
C ASP A 97 -2.21 4.72 10.51
N LYS A 98 -1.61 4.09 11.51
CA LYS A 98 -1.19 4.78 12.73
C LYS A 98 -0.14 5.85 12.46
N TYR A 99 0.87 5.55 11.65
CA TYR A 99 1.92 6.52 11.31
C TYR A 99 1.34 7.67 10.50
N PHE A 100 0.48 7.37 9.53
CA PHE A 100 -0.17 8.38 8.71
C PHE A 100 -1.02 9.36 9.55
N GLN A 101 -1.80 8.87 10.51
CA GLN A 101 -2.56 9.73 11.43
C GLN A 101 -1.64 10.69 12.22
N HIS A 102 -0.50 10.19 12.70
CA HIS A 102 0.49 11.03 13.40
C HIS A 102 1.13 12.07 12.46
N LEU A 103 1.40 11.69 11.20
CA LEU A 103 1.96 12.59 10.19
C LEU A 103 0.97 13.69 9.82
N VAL A 104 -0.31 13.36 9.64
CA VAL A 104 -1.38 14.34 9.38
C VAL A 104 -1.51 15.32 10.54
N SER A 105 -1.42 14.84 11.78
CA SER A 105 -1.44 15.69 12.98
C SER A 105 -0.23 16.62 13.05
N ALA A 106 0.97 16.13 12.69
CA ALA A 106 2.18 16.94 12.64
C ALA A 106 2.11 18.00 11.53
N LEU A 107 1.59 17.64 10.34
CA LEU A 107 1.33 18.60 9.26
C LEU A 107 0.39 19.73 9.68
N ALA A 108 -0.66 19.40 10.43
CA ALA A 108 -1.60 20.41 10.91
C ALA A 108 -0.93 21.44 11.84
N GLN A 109 0.10 21.04 12.62
CA GLN A 109 0.91 21.95 13.43
C GLN A 109 1.79 22.89 12.58
N GLU A 110 2.22 22.43 11.41
CA GLU A 110 2.97 23.22 10.43
C GLU A 110 2.05 24.06 9.50
N GLY A 111 0.73 24.10 9.78
CA GLY A 111 -0.24 24.87 9.00
C GLY A 111 -0.90 24.14 7.83
N TYR A 112 -0.49 22.91 7.53
CA TYR A 112 -1.09 22.10 6.44
C TYR A 112 -2.21 21.22 6.99
N LYS A 113 -3.46 21.59 6.71
CA LYS A 113 -4.64 20.86 7.20
C LYS A 113 -5.28 20.05 6.09
N LYS A 114 -5.56 18.78 6.36
CA LYS A 114 -6.42 17.97 5.49
C LYS A 114 -7.82 18.58 5.46
N VAL A 115 -8.33 18.84 4.27
CA VAL A 115 -9.68 19.39 4.08
C VAL A 115 -10.71 18.28 4.27
N ASP A 116 -11.73 18.56 5.08
CA ASP A 116 -12.93 17.72 5.20
C ASP A 116 -14.00 18.27 4.26
N PHE A 117 -14.24 17.59 3.16
CA PHE A 117 -15.23 18.01 2.15
C PHE A 117 -16.66 18.05 2.66
N ALA A 118 -16.97 17.35 3.76
CA ALA A 118 -18.28 17.41 4.40
C ALA A 118 -18.47 18.69 5.23
N LYS A 119 -17.40 19.44 5.51
CA LYS A 119 -17.38 20.60 6.43
C LYS A 119 -16.71 21.83 5.80
N LEU A 120 -16.90 22.04 4.50
CA LEU A 120 -16.33 23.17 3.78
C LEU A 120 -17.01 24.50 4.20
N ALA A 121 -16.21 25.54 4.37
CA ALA A 121 -16.74 26.90 4.40
C ALA A 121 -17.22 27.30 2.98
N LYS A 122 -18.24 28.18 2.90
CA LYS A 122 -18.81 28.62 1.59
C LYS A 122 -17.78 29.05 0.54
N PRO A 123 -16.71 29.82 0.86
CA PRO A 123 -15.69 30.18 -0.12
C PRO A 123 -14.90 28.94 -0.63
N GLN A 124 -14.62 27.97 0.26
CA GLN A 124 -13.94 26.72 -0.11
C GLN A 124 -14.83 25.85 -0.99
N GLU A 125 -16.12 25.74 -0.66
CA GLU A 125 -17.10 25.01 -1.47
C GLU A 125 -17.19 25.58 -2.89
N HIS A 126 -17.27 26.92 -3.02
CA HIS A 126 -17.29 27.59 -4.31
C HIS A 126 -16.02 27.33 -5.12
N PHE A 127 -14.84 27.43 -4.47
CA PHE A 127 -13.55 27.13 -5.10
C PHE A 127 -13.51 25.71 -5.65
N TRP A 128 -13.86 24.71 -4.83
CA TRP A 128 -13.78 23.31 -5.23
C TRP A 128 -14.81 22.94 -6.30
N LYS A 129 -16.03 23.51 -6.27
CA LYS A 129 -17.01 23.34 -7.36
C LYS A 129 -16.50 23.90 -8.68
N THR A 130 -15.94 25.10 -8.66
CA THR A 130 -15.37 25.73 -9.85
C THR A 130 -14.17 24.93 -10.38
N TYR A 131 -13.27 24.51 -9.51
CA TYR A 131 -12.12 23.69 -9.87
C TYR A 131 -12.54 22.36 -10.51
N PHE A 132 -13.50 21.67 -9.89
CA PHE A 132 -14.03 20.40 -10.42
C PHE A 132 -14.61 20.58 -11.83
N GLN A 133 -15.42 21.61 -12.02
CA GLN A 133 -16.05 21.88 -13.33
C GLN A 133 -15.03 22.21 -14.43
N ARG A 134 -13.99 22.97 -14.10
CA ARG A 134 -13.02 23.44 -15.10
C ARG A 134 -11.90 22.47 -15.39
N GLU A 135 -11.44 21.75 -14.38
CA GLU A 135 -10.19 20.96 -14.47
C GLU A 135 -10.43 19.45 -14.46
N LEU A 136 -11.51 18.97 -13.85
CA LEU A 136 -11.74 17.53 -13.70
C LEU A 136 -12.89 17.01 -14.56
N LEU A 137 -13.98 17.76 -14.68
CA LEU A 137 -15.18 17.30 -15.40
C LEU A 137 -14.89 17.06 -16.88
N CYS A 138 -14.06 17.91 -17.51
CA CYS A 138 -13.69 17.72 -18.91
C CYS A 138 -12.85 16.45 -19.15
N LEU A 139 -12.02 16.03 -18.18
CA LEU A 139 -11.24 14.81 -18.28
C LEU A 139 -12.11 13.55 -18.16
N LEU A 140 -13.13 13.59 -17.30
CA LEU A 140 -14.11 12.50 -17.16
C LEU A 140 -14.96 12.34 -18.45
N TYR A 141 -15.32 13.43 -19.10
CA TYR A 141 -16.11 13.41 -20.34
C TYR A 141 -15.33 12.80 -21.52
N THR A 142 -14.01 13.06 -21.59
CA THR A 142 -13.17 12.48 -22.66
C THR A 142 -12.88 11.00 -22.45
N SER A 143 -12.89 10.49 -21.21
CA SER A 143 -12.75 9.06 -20.93
C SER A 143 -14.01 8.27 -21.30
N ASP A 144 -15.19 8.80 -21.03
CA ASP A 144 -16.48 8.15 -21.34
C ASP A 144 -16.72 8.04 -22.85
N ALA A 145 -16.26 9.01 -23.63
CA ALA A 145 -16.36 8.99 -25.09
C ALA A 145 -15.44 7.93 -25.76
N ALA A 146 -14.44 7.40 -25.06
CA ALA A 146 -13.56 6.36 -25.55
C ALA A 146 -14.15 4.95 -25.36
N ASP A 147 -15.08 4.76 -24.45
CA ASP A 147 -15.73 3.47 -24.15
C ASP A 147 -16.95 3.20 -25.06
N GLU A 148 -17.39 4.17 -25.88
CA GLU A 148 -18.51 4.04 -26.82
C GLU A 148 -18.06 3.72 -28.28
N LEU A 149 -16.78 3.42 -28.50
CA LEU A 149 -16.22 3.00 -29.81
C LEU A 149 -15.76 1.52 -29.78
#